data_4322cdb670b61edcb7e38da9ab81531a
#
_entry.id   4322cdb670b61edcb7e38da9ab81531a
#
_cell.length_a   1.000
_cell.length_b   1.000
_cell.length_c   1.000
_cell.angle_alpha   90.00
_cell.angle_beta   90.00
_cell.angle_gamma   90.00
#
_symmetry.space_group_name_H-M   'P 1'
#
loop_
_entity.id
_entity.type
_entity.pdbx_description
1 polymer ?
#
loop_
_entity_poly.entity_id
_entity_poly.type
_entity_poly.pdbx_seq_one_letter_code
_entity_poly.pdbx_strand_id
1 'polypeptide(L)'
;KVLDGGRISIAALALGIAKGAYEAALQYAKERHQFDKPIAEFQGISFKLADMATKIEGAELLINQACDLKIKGLPMTKEAAMAKYYASEVSVEVSTDAVQIFGGYGYIKDFPAEKYYRDSKLCTIGEGTSEIQKLVISREILK
;
A
#
# COMPACT_ATOMS: atom_id res chain seq x y z
N LYS A 1 18.73 14.66 4.01
CA LYS A 1 17.80 15.62 3.36
C LYS A 1 17.37 15.17 1.95
N VAL A 2 18.27 14.72 1.07
CA VAL A 2 17.89 14.27 -0.29
C VAL A 2 17.07 12.97 -0.21
N LEU A 3 17.52 11.99 0.56
CA LEU A 3 16.84 10.71 0.72
C LEU A 3 15.46 10.80 1.39
N ASP A 4 15.23 11.79 2.25
CA ASP A 4 13.92 11.94 2.92
C ASP A 4 12.83 12.35 1.92
N GLY A 5 13.16 13.17 0.92
CA GLY A 5 12.27 13.49 -0.18
C GLY A 5 11.93 12.28 -1.04
N GLY A 6 12.93 11.47 -1.39
CA GLY A 6 12.76 10.22 -2.14
C GLY A 6 11.87 9.21 -1.42
N ARG A 7 12.00 9.09 -0.09
CA ARG A 7 11.14 8.23 0.74
C ARG A 7 9.67 8.61 0.64
N ILE A 8 9.35 9.90 0.73
CA ILE A 8 7.96 10.39 0.58
C ILE A 8 7.44 10.08 -0.82
N SER A 9 8.26 10.27 -1.87
CA SER A 9 7.85 9.99 -3.25
C SER A 9 7.53 8.51 -3.48
N ILE A 10 8.36 7.60 -2.96
CA ILE A 10 8.08 6.14 -3.02
C ILE A 10 6.88 5.76 -2.16
N ALA A 11 6.70 6.38 -1.00
CA ALA A 11 5.50 6.15 -0.18
C ALA A 11 4.22 6.54 -0.94
N ALA A 12 4.22 7.67 -1.63
CA ALA A 12 3.10 8.12 -2.46
C ALA A 12 2.85 7.19 -3.66
N LEU A 13 3.91 6.70 -4.32
CA LEU A 13 3.79 5.69 -5.38
C LEU A 13 3.16 4.41 -4.84
N ALA A 14 3.64 3.90 -3.71
CA ALA A 14 3.11 2.70 -3.07
C ALA A 14 1.62 2.87 -2.69
N LEU A 15 1.25 4.02 -2.14
CA LEU A 15 -0.15 4.35 -1.84
C LEU A 15 -1.01 4.33 -3.10
N GLY A 16 -0.53 4.90 -4.22
CA GLY A 16 -1.23 4.89 -5.50
C GLY A 16 -1.46 3.47 -6.02
N ILE A 17 -0.45 2.59 -5.91
CA ILE A 17 -0.56 1.18 -6.28
C ILE A 17 -1.61 0.47 -5.39
N ALA A 18 -1.55 0.69 -4.07
CA ALA A 18 -2.50 0.11 -3.13
C ALA A 18 -3.95 0.55 -3.41
N LYS A 19 -4.17 1.85 -3.65
CA LYS A 19 -5.49 2.39 -4.01
C LYS A 19 -6.02 1.78 -5.30
N GLY A 20 -5.20 1.73 -6.36
CA GLY A 20 -5.59 1.13 -7.64
C GLY A 20 -5.94 -0.36 -7.52
N ALA A 21 -5.14 -1.13 -6.77
CA ALA A 21 -5.41 -2.54 -6.52
C ALA A 21 -6.72 -2.75 -5.74
N TYR A 22 -6.95 -1.92 -4.71
CA TYR A 22 -8.17 -1.95 -3.91
C TYR A 22 -9.41 -1.59 -4.74
N GLU A 23 -9.37 -0.51 -5.51
CA GLU A 23 -10.49 -0.07 -6.35
C GLU A 23 -10.87 -1.15 -7.38
N ALA A 24 -9.88 -1.74 -8.05
CA ALA A 24 -10.11 -2.84 -8.98
C ALA A 24 -10.73 -4.06 -8.30
N ALA A 25 -10.23 -4.45 -7.12
CA ALA A 25 -10.75 -5.58 -6.36
C ALA A 25 -12.18 -5.32 -5.84
N LEU A 26 -12.45 -4.11 -5.35
CA LEU A 26 -13.78 -3.69 -4.88
C LEU A 26 -14.81 -3.75 -6.00
N GLN A 27 -14.46 -3.21 -7.18
CA GLN A 27 -15.35 -3.24 -8.34
C GLN A 27 -15.61 -4.68 -8.79
N TYR A 28 -14.56 -5.48 -8.94
CA TYR A 28 -14.68 -6.89 -9.30
C TYR A 28 -15.55 -7.67 -8.30
N ALA A 29 -15.37 -7.45 -7.01
CA ALA A 29 -16.15 -8.14 -5.98
C ALA A 29 -17.66 -7.83 -6.03
N LYS A 30 -18.05 -6.62 -6.47
CA LYS A 30 -19.44 -6.21 -6.68
C LYS A 30 -20.05 -6.82 -7.93
N GLU A 31 -19.26 -7.07 -8.97
CA GLU A 31 -19.71 -7.55 -10.28
C GLU A 31 -19.66 -9.06 -10.41
N ARG A 32 -18.69 -9.72 -9.77
CA ARG A 32 -18.51 -11.17 -9.85
C ARG A 32 -19.54 -11.89 -8.99
N HIS A 33 -20.31 -12.79 -9.58
CA HIS A 33 -21.29 -13.63 -8.90
C HIS A 33 -20.78 -15.06 -8.73
N GLN A 34 -20.98 -15.60 -7.55
CA GLN A 34 -20.87 -17.02 -7.23
C GLN A 34 -21.95 -17.37 -6.18
N PHE A 35 -22.48 -18.58 -6.24
CA PHE A 35 -23.57 -19.02 -5.36
C PHE A 35 -24.75 -18.05 -5.36
N ASP A 36 -25.13 -17.60 -6.57
CA ASP A 36 -26.28 -16.72 -6.87
C ASP A 36 -26.24 -15.30 -6.27
N LYS A 37 -25.05 -14.81 -5.85
CA LYS A 37 -24.89 -13.45 -5.34
C LYS A 37 -23.50 -12.88 -5.64
N PRO A 38 -23.34 -11.54 -5.57
CA PRO A 38 -22.02 -10.90 -5.69
C PRO A 38 -21.06 -11.44 -4.62
N ILE A 39 -19.79 -11.65 -4.99
CA ILE A 39 -18.82 -12.18 -4.01
C ILE A 39 -18.53 -11.18 -2.87
N ALA A 40 -18.80 -9.90 -3.07
CA ALA A 40 -18.72 -8.88 -2.01
C ALA A 40 -19.62 -9.16 -0.80
N GLU A 41 -20.70 -9.94 -0.97
CA GLU A 41 -21.62 -10.31 0.11
C GLU A 41 -21.10 -11.46 1.00
N PHE A 42 -20.03 -12.14 0.59
CA PHE A 42 -19.38 -13.13 1.46
C PHE A 42 -18.48 -12.43 2.47
N GLN A 43 -18.65 -12.79 3.74
CA GLN A 43 -17.92 -12.15 4.85
C GLN A 43 -16.40 -12.21 4.68
N GLY A 44 -15.86 -13.33 4.15
CA GLY A 44 -14.44 -13.45 3.86
C GLY A 44 -13.91 -12.43 2.86
N ILE A 45 -14.74 -11.97 1.91
CA ILE A 45 -14.41 -10.93 0.94
C ILE A 45 -14.63 -9.53 1.55
N SER A 46 -15.79 -9.30 2.17
CA SER A 46 -16.10 -7.99 2.74
C SER A 46 -15.14 -7.58 3.87
N PHE A 47 -14.70 -8.52 4.71
CA PHE A 47 -13.72 -8.26 5.76
C PHE A 47 -12.34 -7.97 5.18
N LYS A 48 -11.94 -8.69 4.14
CA LYS A 48 -10.70 -8.43 3.41
C LYS A 48 -10.70 -7.01 2.82
N LEU A 49 -11.78 -6.60 2.18
CA LEU A 49 -11.92 -5.24 1.64
C LEU A 49 -11.87 -4.17 2.75
N ALA A 50 -12.49 -4.42 3.90
CA ALA A 50 -12.44 -3.50 5.05
C ALA A 50 -11.01 -3.36 5.61
N ASP A 51 -10.26 -4.45 5.70
CA ASP A 51 -8.86 -4.45 6.14
C ASP A 51 -7.96 -3.68 5.16
N MET A 52 -8.12 -3.94 3.85
CA MET A 52 -7.42 -3.22 2.79
C MET A 52 -7.66 -1.71 2.88
N ALA A 53 -8.92 -1.29 3.01
CA ALA A 53 -9.29 0.13 3.13
C ALA A 53 -8.65 0.78 4.37
N THR A 54 -8.67 0.11 5.51
CA THR A 54 -8.10 0.61 6.77
C THR A 54 -6.58 0.79 6.66
N LYS A 55 -5.88 -0.17 6.04
CA LYS A 55 -4.42 -0.08 5.83
C LYS A 55 -4.04 1.06 4.88
N ILE A 56 -4.81 1.26 3.81
CA ILE A 56 -4.62 2.37 2.87
C ILE A 56 -4.76 3.71 3.58
N GLU A 57 -5.81 3.89 4.38
CA GLU A 57 -6.02 5.12 5.16
C GLU A 57 -4.86 5.37 6.12
N GLY A 58 -4.40 4.35 6.84
CA GLY A 58 -3.23 4.46 7.73
C GLY A 58 -1.96 4.89 6.98
N ALA A 59 -1.73 4.36 5.78
CA ALA A 59 -0.60 4.74 4.95
C ALA A 59 -0.71 6.21 4.49
N GLU A 60 -1.88 6.66 4.07
CA GLU A 60 -2.14 8.04 3.66
C GLU A 60 -1.89 9.03 4.80
N LEU A 61 -2.35 8.73 6.00
CA LEU A 61 -2.14 9.58 7.17
C LEU A 61 -0.65 9.74 7.52
N LEU A 62 0.15 8.67 7.44
CA LEU A 62 1.60 8.74 7.66
C LEU A 62 2.31 9.56 6.59
N ILE A 63 1.90 9.44 5.33
CA ILE A 63 2.45 10.23 4.23
C ILE A 63 2.13 11.71 4.44
N ASN A 64 0.88 12.03 4.76
CA ASN A 64 0.44 13.41 5.00
C ASN A 64 1.22 14.05 6.16
N GLN A 65 1.44 13.32 7.26
CA GLN A 65 2.26 13.78 8.37
C GLN A 65 3.69 14.14 7.92
N ALA A 66 4.34 13.28 7.13
CA ALA A 66 5.68 13.55 6.62
C ALA A 66 5.71 14.75 5.67
N CYS A 67 4.68 14.89 4.82
CA CYS A 67 4.52 16.05 3.93
C CYS A 67 4.34 17.37 4.70
N ASP A 68 3.51 17.37 5.74
CA ASP A 68 3.28 18.54 6.58
C ASP A 68 4.56 19.04 7.26
N LEU A 69 5.37 18.11 7.79
CA LEU A 69 6.67 18.46 8.38
C LEU A 69 7.62 19.03 7.34
N LYS A 70 7.64 18.47 6.12
CA LYS A 70 8.44 18.98 5.01
C LYS A 70 8.03 20.40 4.63
N ILE A 71 6.74 20.68 4.50
CA ILE A 71 6.21 22.02 4.15
C ILE A 71 6.59 23.03 5.24
N LYS A 72 6.53 22.65 6.51
CA LYS A 72 6.92 23.48 7.66
C LYS A 72 8.43 23.64 7.85
N GLY A 73 9.26 22.98 7.04
CA GLY A 73 10.71 23.00 7.17
C GLY A 73 11.22 22.32 8.44
N LEU A 74 10.43 21.46 9.06
CA LEU A 74 10.77 20.72 10.28
C LEU A 74 11.52 19.40 9.97
N PRO A 75 12.28 18.85 10.95
CA PRO A 75 12.87 17.53 10.81
C PRO A 75 11.79 16.46 10.56
N MET A 76 12.03 15.59 9.57
CA MET A 76 11.03 14.59 9.14
C MET A 76 11.64 13.22 8.82
N THR A 77 12.90 12.99 9.17
CA THR A 77 13.63 11.77 8.79
C THR A 77 12.90 10.51 9.28
N LYS A 78 12.44 10.53 10.52
CA LYS A 78 11.70 9.42 11.15
C LYS A 78 10.35 9.22 10.44
N GLU A 79 9.58 10.28 10.28
CA GLU A 79 8.24 10.25 9.69
C GLU A 79 8.29 9.84 8.21
N ALA A 80 9.25 10.33 7.44
CA ALA A 80 9.47 9.91 6.05
C ALA A 80 9.85 8.42 5.94
N ALA A 81 10.68 7.91 6.86
CA ALA A 81 11.03 6.51 6.91
C ALA A 81 9.83 5.63 7.32
N MET A 82 9.03 6.06 8.30
CA MET A 82 7.79 5.38 8.72
C MET A 82 6.77 5.34 7.57
N ALA A 83 6.52 6.46 6.91
CA ALA A 83 5.61 6.54 5.78
C ALA A 83 6.04 5.60 4.63
N LYS A 84 7.32 5.63 4.25
CA LYS A 84 7.87 4.77 3.20
C LYS A 84 7.76 3.30 3.57
N TYR A 85 8.16 2.93 4.75
CA TYR A 85 8.10 1.55 5.22
C TYR A 85 6.65 1.03 5.22
N TYR A 86 5.76 1.72 5.91
CA TYR A 86 4.39 1.27 6.06
C TYR A 86 3.63 1.24 4.73
N ALA A 87 3.68 2.30 3.93
CA ALA A 87 3.00 2.36 2.64
C ALA A 87 3.49 1.27 1.67
N SER A 88 4.80 0.97 1.67
CA SER A 88 5.37 -0.07 0.82
C SER A 88 4.87 -1.47 1.20
N GLU A 89 4.85 -1.80 2.49
CA GLU A 89 4.34 -3.10 2.96
C GLU A 89 2.82 -3.21 2.69
N VAL A 90 2.06 -2.15 2.98
CA VAL A 90 0.62 -2.09 2.69
C VAL A 90 0.35 -2.30 1.19
N SER A 91 1.15 -1.72 0.30
CA SER A 91 0.95 -1.88 -1.14
C SER A 91 1.10 -3.34 -1.57
N VAL A 92 2.05 -4.08 -0.99
CA VAL A 92 2.25 -5.51 -1.26
C VAL A 92 1.09 -6.34 -0.70
N GLU A 93 0.68 -6.08 0.55
CA GLU A 93 -0.43 -6.80 1.18
C GLU A 93 -1.73 -6.59 0.42
N VAL A 94 -2.10 -5.34 0.14
CA VAL A 94 -3.32 -4.97 -0.59
C VAL A 94 -3.32 -5.54 -2.00
N SER A 95 -2.19 -5.49 -2.71
CA SER A 95 -2.08 -6.06 -4.05
C SER A 95 -2.18 -7.59 -4.04
N THR A 96 -1.63 -8.25 -3.01
CA THR A 96 -1.78 -9.70 -2.80
C THR A 96 -3.25 -10.07 -2.58
N ASP A 97 -3.94 -9.32 -1.74
CA ASP A 97 -5.36 -9.53 -1.47
C ASP A 97 -6.24 -9.24 -2.69
N ALA A 98 -5.87 -8.25 -3.50
CA ALA A 98 -6.56 -7.99 -4.76
C ALA A 98 -6.45 -9.19 -5.72
N VAL A 99 -5.26 -9.76 -5.91
CA VAL A 99 -5.08 -10.99 -6.69
C VAL A 99 -5.96 -12.11 -6.14
N GLN A 100 -6.02 -12.29 -4.83
CA GLN A 100 -6.84 -13.32 -4.20
C GLN A 100 -8.34 -13.11 -4.44
N ILE A 101 -8.83 -11.87 -4.39
CA ILE A 101 -10.24 -11.52 -4.67
C ILE A 101 -10.60 -11.84 -6.13
N PHE A 102 -9.70 -11.54 -7.06
CA PHE A 102 -9.87 -11.87 -8.49
C PHE A 102 -9.80 -13.38 -8.76
N GLY A 103 -9.16 -14.15 -7.86
CA GLY A 103 -8.94 -15.58 -8.06
C GLY A 103 -8.08 -15.85 -9.30
N GLY A 104 -8.46 -16.82 -10.14
CA GLY A 104 -7.73 -17.16 -11.36
C GLY A 104 -7.56 -15.98 -12.33
N TYR A 105 -8.52 -15.09 -12.40
CA TYR A 105 -8.43 -13.87 -13.22
C TYR A 105 -7.41 -12.85 -12.69
N GLY A 106 -7.08 -12.88 -11.40
CA GLY A 106 -6.03 -12.05 -10.83
C GLY A 106 -4.61 -12.46 -11.24
N TYR A 107 -4.44 -13.66 -11.78
CA TYR A 107 -3.15 -14.23 -12.19
C TYR A 107 -2.81 -13.98 -13.65
N ILE A 108 -3.76 -13.57 -14.48
CA ILE A 108 -3.59 -13.34 -15.91
C ILE A 108 -3.50 -11.85 -16.25
N LYS A 109 -2.83 -11.53 -17.36
CA LYS A 109 -2.55 -10.14 -17.78
C LYS A 109 -3.75 -9.36 -18.29
N ASP A 110 -4.86 -10.04 -18.55
CA ASP A 110 -6.11 -9.42 -19.03
C ASP A 110 -6.77 -8.55 -17.93
N PHE A 111 -6.37 -8.74 -16.67
CA PHE A 111 -6.84 -8.00 -15.51
C PHE A 111 -5.67 -7.29 -14.82
N PRO A 112 -5.90 -6.16 -14.13
CA PRO A 112 -4.82 -5.33 -13.60
C PRO A 112 -4.17 -5.86 -12.32
N ALA A 113 -4.78 -6.83 -11.61
CA ALA A 113 -4.36 -7.27 -10.29
C ALA A 113 -2.93 -7.82 -10.27
N GLU A 114 -2.53 -8.63 -11.27
CA GLU A 114 -1.16 -9.18 -11.35
C GLU A 114 -0.11 -8.08 -11.49
N LYS A 115 -0.45 -6.99 -12.22
CA LYS A 115 0.46 -5.87 -12.42
C LYS A 115 0.66 -5.09 -11.12
N TYR A 116 -0.39 -4.78 -10.39
CA TYR A 116 -0.30 -4.14 -9.08
C TYR A 116 0.53 -4.97 -8.10
N TYR A 117 0.33 -6.28 -8.07
CA TYR A 117 1.10 -7.19 -7.22
C TYR A 117 2.59 -7.15 -7.56
N ARG A 118 2.96 -7.25 -8.81
CA ARG A 118 4.34 -7.23 -9.28
C ARG A 118 5.00 -5.86 -9.05
N ASP A 119 4.32 -4.77 -9.39
CA ASP A 119 4.84 -3.40 -9.27
C ASP A 119 4.99 -2.97 -7.81
N SER A 120 4.09 -3.42 -6.90
CA SER A 120 4.14 -3.09 -5.48
C SER A 120 5.44 -3.54 -4.82
N LYS A 121 6.01 -4.65 -5.25
CA LYS A 121 7.24 -5.20 -4.65
C LYS A 121 8.43 -4.26 -4.81
N LEU A 122 8.51 -3.50 -5.89
CA LEU A 122 9.56 -2.50 -6.09
C LEU A 122 9.59 -1.47 -4.95
N CYS A 123 8.43 -1.10 -4.42
CA CYS A 123 8.33 -0.09 -3.36
C CYS A 123 9.00 -0.52 -2.04
N THR A 124 9.10 -1.82 -1.76
CA THR A 124 9.80 -2.33 -0.57
C THR A 124 11.32 -2.33 -0.73
N ILE A 125 11.84 -2.13 -1.94
CA ILE A 125 13.26 -2.23 -2.31
C ILE A 125 13.84 -0.85 -2.66
N GLY A 126 13.19 -0.10 -3.54
CA GLY A 126 13.65 1.20 -4.03
C GLY A 126 13.73 2.27 -2.95
N GLU A 127 14.66 3.23 -3.08
CA GLU A 127 14.92 4.31 -2.11
C GLU A 127 15.25 3.82 -0.67
N GLY A 128 15.90 2.66 -0.61
CA GLY A 128 16.24 1.97 0.62
C GLY A 128 15.19 0.94 1.02
N THR A 129 15.65 -0.29 1.25
CA THR A 129 14.77 -1.41 1.59
C THR A 129 13.98 -1.18 2.88
N SER A 130 12.96 -2.00 3.11
CA SER A 130 12.18 -1.97 4.38
C SER A 130 13.07 -2.12 5.60
N GLU A 131 14.13 -2.94 5.53
CA GLU A 131 15.12 -3.11 6.60
C GLU A 131 15.91 -1.82 6.85
N ILE A 132 16.29 -1.09 5.80
CA ILE A 132 16.97 0.21 5.92
C ILE A 132 16.03 1.24 6.55
N GLN A 133 14.74 1.24 6.21
CA GLN A 133 13.79 2.14 6.86
C GLN A 133 13.67 1.83 8.37
N LYS A 134 13.57 0.56 8.74
CA LYS A 134 13.57 0.13 10.15
C LYS A 134 14.82 0.57 10.89
N LEU A 135 16.01 0.47 10.25
CA LEU A 135 17.26 0.95 10.81
C LEU A 135 17.24 2.47 11.05
N VAL A 136 16.72 3.25 10.11
CA VAL A 136 16.57 4.70 10.26
C VAL A 136 15.62 5.04 11.40
N ILE A 137 14.44 4.41 11.42
CA ILE A 137 13.44 4.62 12.48
C ILE A 137 14.04 4.30 13.86
N SER A 138 14.70 3.14 14.01
CA SER A 138 15.28 2.73 15.30
C SER A 138 16.33 3.72 15.80
N ARG A 139 17.16 4.27 14.91
CA ARG A 139 18.14 5.29 15.26
C ARG A 139 17.50 6.60 15.73
N GLU A 140 16.37 6.96 15.16
CA GLU A 140 15.66 8.20 15.53
C GLU A 140 14.93 8.07 16.87
N ILE A 141 14.37 6.90 17.18
CA ILE A 141 13.64 6.68 18.45
C ILE A 141 14.56 6.36 19.63
N LEU A 142 15.82 5.98 19.39
CA LEU A 142 16.78 5.64 20.42
C LEU A 142 17.78 6.78 20.74
N LYS A 143 17.59 7.96 20.16
CA LYS A 143 18.33 9.20 20.52
C LYS A 143 17.89 9.71 21.87
#